data_6d3e3d04ff17308f85e77994b939625a
#
_entry.id   6d3e3d04ff17308f85e77994b939625a
#
_cell.length_a   1.000
_cell.length_b   1.000
_cell.length_c   1.000
_cell.angle_alpha   90.00
_cell.angle_beta   90.00
_cell.angle_gamma   90.00
#
_symmetry.space_group_name_H-M   'P 1'
#
loop_
_entity.id
_entity.type
_entity.pdbx_description
1 polymer ?
#
loop_
_entity_poly.entity_id
_entity_poly.type
_entity_poly.pdbx_seq_one_letter_code
_entity_poly.pdbx_strand_id
1 'polypeptide(L)'
;NPMAHGWDDFFGYMGGNVHYFNHRETSDLHVLFRGRLPVYAEGYMTHLITDSSIKFIEQNKDNPFFCYLPFTPPHGMYDVPKDEPAWKLYKGEKWMSDPGVSQDAKNYAVMVSMIDRQLGQVLALLKKLKLEENTIVFFTGDNGGQDRFRSKKKPRGFFGPNVNPKTKIEFRGGKGSLYE
;
A
#
# COMPACT_ATOMS: atom_id res chain seq x y z
N ASN A 1 -8.66 -8.78 -17.19
CA ASN A 1 -9.61 -8.53 -16.09
C ASN A 1 -9.68 -9.78 -15.21
N PRO A 2 -9.49 -9.68 -13.89
CA PRO A 2 -9.48 -10.81 -12.96
C PRO A 2 -10.72 -11.72 -13.07
N MET A 3 -11.90 -11.13 -13.30
CA MET A 3 -13.15 -11.88 -13.50
C MET A 3 -13.15 -12.87 -14.69
N ALA A 4 -12.17 -12.76 -15.59
CA ALA A 4 -11.97 -13.71 -16.68
C ALA A 4 -10.99 -14.84 -16.32
N HIS A 5 -10.43 -14.81 -15.11
CA HIS A 5 -9.39 -15.72 -14.62
C HIS A 5 -9.78 -16.41 -13.29
N GLY A 6 -11.08 -16.61 -13.07
CA GLY A 6 -11.59 -17.39 -11.94
C GLY A 6 -11.81 -16.61 -10.64
N TRP A 7 -11.78 -15.28 -10.67
CA TRP A 7 -12.16 -14.46 -9.54
C TRP A 7 -13.66 -14.18 -9.54
N ASP A 8 -14.30 -14.29 -8.39
CA ASP A 8 -15.75 -14.08 -8.22
C ASP A 8 -16.12 -12.62 -7.96
N ASP A 9 -15.18 -11.84 -7.37
CA ASP A 9 -15.30 -10.39 -7.18
C ASP A 9 -14.00 -9.69 -7.54
N PHE A 10 -14.13 -8.46 -8.00
CA PHE A 10 -13.00 -7.58 -8.31
C PHE A 10 -13.37 -6.13 -8.08
N PHE A 11 -12.58 -5.44 -7.29
CA PHE A 11 -12.54 -3.99 -7.20
C PHE A 11 -11.10 -3.53 -7.24
N GLY A 12 -10.74 -2.71 -8.20
CA GLY A 12 -9.37 -2.23 -8.35
C GLY A 12 -9.13 -1.64 -9.74
N TYR A 13 -7.88 -1.43 -10.05
CA TYR A 13 -7.49 -0.88 -11.34
C TYR A 13 -6.87 -1.94 -12.25
N MET A 14 -7.00 -1.71 -13.55
CA MET A 14 -6.39 -2.53 -14.59
C MET A 14 -5.37 -1.66 -15.34
N GLY A 15 -4.11 -1.79 -15.00
CA GLY A 15 -3.04 -1.03 -15.59
C GLY A 15 -1.74 -1.21 -14.81
N GLY A 16 -0.64 -0.64 -15.28
CA GLY A 16 0.67 -0.74 -14.66
C GLY A 16 0.80 0.11 -13.40
N ASN A 17 0.07 1.20 -13.32
CA ASN A 17 -0.02 2.07 -12.16
C ASN A 17 -1.34 2.85 -12.15
N VAL A 18 -1.59 3.58 -11.06
CA VAL A 18 -2.79 4.39 -10.91
C VAL A 18 -2.48 5.62 -10.06
N HIS A 19 -3.02 6.76 -10.44
CA HIS A 19 -2.99 7.95 -9.60
C HIS A 19 -3.94 7.77 -8.41
N TYR A 20 -3.45 8.06 -7.21
CA TYR A 20 -4.17 7.73 -5.97
C TYR A 20 -5.50 8.45 -5.76
N PHE A 21 -5.68 9.65 -6.36
CA PHE A 21 -6.89 10.47 -6.18
C PHE A 21 -7.82 10.48 -7.38
N ASN A 22 -7.30 10.53 -8.60
CA ASN A 22 -8.13 10.61 -9.80
C ASN A 22 -8.36 9.26 -10.49
N HIS A 23 -7.69 8.19 -10.01
CA HIS A 23 -7.84 6.80 -10.47
C HIS A 23 -7.54 6.62 -11.97
N ARG A 24 -6.59 7.41 -12.48
CA ARG A 24 -6.15 7.37 -13.87
C ARG A 24 -4.71 6.88 -13.99
N GLU A 25 -4.39 6.29 -15.10
CA GLU A 25 -2.99 6.03 -15.50
C GLU A 25 -2.28 7.32 -15.92
N THR A 26 -0.95 7.21 -16.12
CA THR A 26 -0.14 8.28 -16.73
C THR A 26 -0.59 8.67 -18.14
N SER A 27 -1.24 7.76 -18.86
CA SER A 27 -1.90 8.00 -20.16
C SER A 27 -3.25 8.74 -20.05
N ASP A 28 -3.65 9.16 -18.85
CA ASP A 28 -4.93 9.77 -18.51
C ASP A 28 -6.15 8.85 -18.73
N LEU A 29 -5.94 7.56 -18.96
CA LEU A 29 -7.03 6.60 -19.05
C LEU A 29 -7.59 6.30 -17.65
N HIS A 30 -8.91 6.27 -17.56
CA HIS A 30 -9.61 5.82 -16.36
C HIS A 30 -9.47 4.30 -16.23
N VAL A 31 -9.00 3.83 -15.07
CA VAL A 31 -8.63 2.42 -14.90
C VAL A 31 -9.28 1.73 -13.70
N LEU A 32 -10.18 2.40 -12.98
CA LEU A 32 -10.86 1.81 -11.83
C LEU A 32 -12.10 1.04 -12.27
N PHE A 33 -12.24 -0.19 -11.76
CA PHE A 33 -13.30 -1.12 -12.12
C PHE A 33 -13.93 -1.79 -10.90
N ARG A 34 -15.22 -2.10 -11.03
CA ARG A 34 -15.94 -3.06 -10.19
C ARG A 34 -16.41 -4.22 -11.10
N GLY A 35 -15.86 -5.43 -10.84
CA GLY A 35 -16.07 -6.54 -11.75
C GLY A 35 -15.52 -6.22 -13.15
N ARG A 36 -16.39 -6.16 -14.13
CA ARG A 36 -16.04 -5.83 -15.53
C ARG A 36 -16.40 -4.41 -15.94
N LEU A 37 -17.04 -3.65 -15.06
CA LEU A 37 -17.54 -2.33 -15.38
C LEU A 37 -16.60 -1.23 -14.83
N PRO A 38 -16.31 -0.19 -15.60
CA PRO A 38 -15.61 0.97 -15.08
C PRO A 38 -16.50 1.66 -14.03
N VAL A 39 -15.88 2.11 -12.95
CA VAL A 39 -16.57 2.85 -11.89
C VAL A 39 -15.82 4.12 -11.56
N TYR A 40 -16.56 5.16 -11.22
CA TYR A 40 -16.03 6.42 -10.74
C TYR A 40 -16.28 6.49 -9.24
N ALA A 41 -15.23 6.72 -8.47
CA ALA A 41 -15.29 6.85 -7.03
C ALA A 41 -14.48 8.07 -6.60
N GLU A 42 -14.92 8.72 -5.54
CA GLU A 42 -14.15 9.75 -4.86
C GLU A 42 -13.38 9.14 -3.70
N GLY A 43 -12.17 9.60 -3.48
CA GLY A 43 -11.35 9.16 -2.36
C GLY A 43 -9.96 8.67 -2.77
N TYR A 44 -9.18 8.34 -1.77
CA TYR A 44 -7.82 7.85 -1.97
C TYR A 44 -7.83 6.34 -2.25
N MET A 45 -7.15 5.91 -3.31
CA MET A 45 -7.20 4.53 -3.83
C MET A 45 -7.01 3.46 -2.75
N THR A 46 -6.04 3.63 -1.87
CA THR A 46 -5.76 2.64 -0.82
C THR A 46 -6.92 2.47 0.15
N HIS A 47 -7.58 3.57 0.50
CA HIS A 47 -8.78 3.52 1.36
C HIS A 47 -9.93 2.81 0.65
N LEU A 48 -10.17 3.15 -0.63
CA LEU A 48 -11.23 2.51 -1.43
C LEU A 48 -11.03 1.00 -1.57
N ILE A 49 -9.78 0.55 -1.78
CA ILE A 49 -9.43 -0.87 -1.85
C ILE A 49 -9.68 -1.53 -0.49
N THR A 50 -9.25 -0.92 0.61
CA THR A 50 -9.47 -1.44 1.97
C THR A 50 -10.96 -1.55 2.28
N ASP A 51 -11.74 -0.50 2.02
CA ASP A 51 -13.19 -0.49 2.27
C ASP A 51 -13.91 -1.55 1.44
N SER A 52 -13.48 -1.75 0.19
CA SER A 52 -14.01 -2.81 -0.65
C SER A 52 -13.70 -4.19 -0.08
N SER A 53 -12.48 -4.41 0.41
CA SER A 53 -12.06 -5.67 1.02
C SER A 53 -12.81 -5.96 2.32
N ILE A 54 -13.03 -4.94 3.14
CA ILE A 54 -13.83 -5.03 4.37
C ILE A 54 -15.26 -5.48 4.03
N LYS A 55 -15.90 -4.84 3.05
CA LYS A 55 -17.25 -5.23 2.59
C LYS A 55 -17.28 -6.66 2.06
N PHE A 56 -16.29 -7.05 1.27
CA PHE A 56 -16.19 -8.42 0.75
C PHE A 56 -16.09 -9.44 1.89
N ILE A 57 -15.24 -9.21 2.89
CA ILE A 57 -15.08 -10.12 4.04
C ILE A 57 -16.40 -10.20 4.84
N GLU A 58 -17.07 -9.07 5.11
CA GLU A 58 -18.36 -9.06 5.81
C GLU A 58 -19.44 -9.84 5.06
N GLN A 59 -19.49 -9.73 3.74
CA GLN A 59 -20.47 -10.43 2.90
C GLN A 59 -20.20 -11.94 2.78
N ASN A 60 -18.94 -12.37 2.96
CA ASN A 60 -18.53 -13.76 2.81
C ASN A 60 -18.14 -14.44 4.12
N LYS A 61 -18.40 -13.81 5.27
CA LYS A 61 -17.97 -14.28 6.60
C LYS A 61 -18.40 -15.70 6.96
N ASP A 62 -19.49 -16.18 6.38
CA ASP A 62 -20.07 -17.50 6.67
C ASP A 62 -19.62 -18.58 5.66
N ASN A 63 -18.76 -18.22 4.70
CA ASN A 63 -18.25 -19.11 3.67
C ASN A 63 -16.71 -19.05 3.63
N PRO A 64 -16.03 -20.09 3.14
CA PRO A 64 -14.61 -19.99 2.82
C PRO A 64 -14.38 -18.94 1.75
N PHE A 65 -13.36 -18.10 1.93
CA PHE A 65 -12.98 -17.08 0.94
C PHE A 65 -11.47 -16.97 0.80
N PHE A 66 -11.06 -16.47 -0.36
CA PHE A 66 -9.70 -16.02 -0.64
C PHE A 66 -9.76 -14.53 -1.01
N CYS A 67 -9.11 -13.68 -0.21
CA CYS A 67 -9.04 -12.24 -0.45
C CYS A 67 -7.61 -11.85 -0.80
N TYR A 68 -7.39 -11.41 -2.04
CA TYR A 68 -6.12 -10.85 -2.49
C TYR A 68 -6.19 -9.33 -2.43
N LEU A 69 -5.36 -8.71 -1.61
CA LEU A 69 -5.38 -7.29 -1.28
C LEU A 69 -4.04 -6.63 -1.67
N PRO A 70 -3.81 -6.36 -2.97
CA PRO A 70 -2.57 -5.75 -3.45
C PRO A 70 -2.60 -4.24 -3.26
N PHE A 71 -1.99 -3.76 -2.18
CA PHE A 71 -1.82 -2.33 -1.95
C PHE A 71 -0.85 -1.72 -2.98
N THR A 72 -1.22 -0.56 -3.54
CA THR A 72 -0.36 0.19 -4.44
C THR A 72 0.78 0.92 -3.71
N PRO A 73 0.56 1.53 -2.53
CA PRO A 73 1.64 2.15 -1.78
C PRO A 73 2.72 1.12 -1.38
N PRO A 74 3.97 1.56 -1.22
CA PRO A 74 4.45 2.93 -1.37
C PRO A 74 5.02 3.23 -2.76
N HIS A 75 4.40 2.72 -3.85
CA HIS A 75 4.82 3.04 -5.21
C HIS A 75 4.72 4.56 -5.47
N GLY A 76 5.67 5.14 -6.20
CA GLY A 76 5.57 6.54 -6.65
C GLY A 76 4.35 6.71 -7.59
N MET A 77 3.79 7.77 -7.68
CA MET A 77 3.74 9.14 -7.26
C MET A 77 3.45 9.26 -5.75
N TYR A 78 4.40 9.78 -5.00
CA TYR A 78 4.29 9.84 -3.54
C TYR A 78 3.32 10.93 -3.12
N ASP A 79 2.04 10.61 -3.13
CA ASP A 79 0.98 11.52 -2.76
C ASP A 79 0.12 10.91 -1.64
N VAL A 80 -0.23 11.69 -0.64
CA VAL A 80 -0.91 11.23 0.58
C VAL A 80 -1.97 12.25 0.97
N PRO A 81 -3.17 11.83 1.41
CA PRO A 81 -4.16 12.74 1.96
C PRO A 81 -3.58 13.59 3.09
N LYS A 82 -3.86 14.88 3.08
CA LYS A 82 -3.34 15.81 4.12
C LYS A 82 -3.87 15.49 5.52
N ASP A 83 -5.03 14.89 5.58
CA ASP A 83 -5.73 14.47 6.80
C ASP A 83 -5.46 12.99 7.17
N GLU A 84 -4.55 12.29 6.44
CA GLU A 84 -4.20 10.91 6.76
C GLU A 84 -3.69 10.79 8.20
N PRO A 85 -4.34 9.96 9.04
CA PRO A 85 -3.96 9.82 10.45
C PRO A 85 -2.50 9.39 10.69
N ALA A 86 -1.89 8.69 9.74
CA ALA A 86 -0.49 8.26 9.83
C ALA A 86 0.49 9.44 9.93
N TRP A 87 0.13 10.66 9.50
CA TRP A 87 0.93 11.87 9.72
C TRP A 87 1.23 12.12 11.21
N LYS A 88 0.30 11.74 12.10
CA LYS A 88 0.45 11.95 13.54
C LYS A 88 1.61 11.15 14.14
N LEU A 89 1.98 10.02 13.54
CA LEU A 89 3.09 9.17 13.98
C LEU A 89 4.44 9.92 13.90
N TYR A 90 4.53 10.86 12.97
CA TYR A 90 5.76 11.61 12.70
C TYR A 90 5.74 13.04 13.25
N LYS A 91 4.70 13.37 14.03
CA LYS A 91 4.62 14.70 14.66
C LYS A 91 5.76 14.89 15.67
N GLY A 92 6.57 15.92 15.44
CA GLY A 92 7.72 16.23 16.30
C GLY A 92 9.03 15.58 15.84
N GLU A 93 9.01 14.71 14.86
CA GLU A 93 10.23 14.17 14.26
C GLU A 93 11.02 15.27 13.54
N LYS A 94 12.32 15.42 13.91
CA LYS A 94 13.16 16.51 13.38
C LYS A 94 13.26 16.51 11.85
N TRP A 95 13.26 15.34 11.24
CA TRP A 95 13.36 15.20 9.79
C TRP A 95 12.10 15.67 9.05
N MET A 96 10.95 15.75 9.72
CA MET A 96 9.72 16.29 9.11
C MET A 96 9.83 17.78 8.79
N SER A 97 10.60 18.53 9.58
CA SER A 97 10.86 19.96 9.36
C SER A 97 12.19 20.24 8.66
N ASP A 98 13.00 19.20 8.40
CA ASP A 98 14.29 19.35 7.73
C ASP A 98 14.09 19.68 6.24
N PRO A 99 14.56 20.84 5.74
CA PRO A 99 14.47 21.19 4.32
C PRO A 99 15.35 20.31 3.41
N GLY A 100 16.30 19.59 3.98
CA GLY A 100 17.13 18.61 3.25
C GLY A 100 16.41 17.28 2.99
N VAL A 101 15.22 17.07 3.55
CA VAL A 101 14.37 15.89 3.33
C VAL A 101 13.25 16.27 2.36
N SER A 102 13.22 15.62 1.19
CA SER A 102 12.21 15.89 0.18
C SER A 102 10.80 15.59 0.68
N GLN A 103 9.81 16.27 0.14
CA GLN A 103 8.40 15.97 0.46
C GLN A 103 8.05 14.53 0.06
N ASP A 104 8.58 14.02 -1.03
CA ASP A 104 8.40 12.63 -1.45
C ASP A 104 8.89 11.62 -0.41
N ALA A 105 10.05 11.88 0.24
CA ALA A 105 10.53 11.01 1.32
C ALA A 105 9.59 11.04 2.54
N LYS A 106 9.03 12.21 2.86
CA LYS A 106 8.05 12.35 3.93
C LYS A 106 6.75 11.61 3.59
N ASN A 107 6.26 11.80 2.38
CA ASN A 107 5.06 11.11 1.88
C ASN A 107 5.27 9.59 1.87
N TYR A 108 6.43 9.11 1.40
CA TYR A 108 6.77 7.69 1.41
C TYR A 108 6.66 7.07 2.81
N ALA A 109 7.21 7.72 3.83
CA ALA A 109 7.12 7.22 5.21
C ALA A 109 5.65 7.11 5.67
N VAL A 110 4.85 8.14 5.38
CA VAL A 110 3.43 8.13 5.73
C VAL A 110 2.65 7.05 4.95
N MET A 111 2.99 6.85 3.67
CA MET A 111 2.38 5.79 2.86
C MET A 111 2.63 4.40 3.43
N VAL A 112 3.86 4.12 3.91
CA VAL A 112 4.20 2.84 4.57
C VAL A 112 3.37 2.66 5.85
N SER A 113 3.30 3.68 6.70
CA SER A 113 2.51 3.62 7.94
C SER A 113 1.01 3.57 7.69
N MET A 114 0.55 4.14 6.58
CA MET A 114 -0.85 4.02 6.14
C MET A 114 -1.19 2.58 5.77
N ILE A 115 -0.32 1.85 5.06
CA ILE A 115 -0.55 0.43 4.74
C ILE A 115 -0.71 -0.38 6.03
N ASP A 116 0.17 -0.18 7.01
CA ASP A 116 0.08 -0.85 8.31
C ASP A 116 -1.28 -0.58 8.97
N ARG A 117 -1.73 0.67 8.95
CA ARG A 117 -3.04 1.05 9.49
C ARG A 117 -4.21 0.43 8.71
N GLN A 118 -4.13 0.38 7.38
CA GLN A 118 -5.17 -0.23 6.54
C GLN A 118 -5.25 -1.75 6.78
N LEU A 119 -4.11 -2.43 6.85
CA LEU A 119 -4.07 -3.84 7.24
C LEU A 119 -4.63 -4.05 8.65
N GLY A 120 -4.29 -3.17 9.58
CA GLY A 120 -4.83 -3.19 10.95
C GLY A 120 -6.36 -3.17 10.99
N GLN A 121 -7.03 -2.43 10.08
CA GLN A 121 -8.50 -2.42 9.98
C GLN A 121 -9.05 -3.78 9.52
N VAL A 122 -8.41 -4.41 8.55
CA VAL A 122 -8.79 -5.76 8.08
C VAL A 122 -8.63 -6.80 9.21
N LEU A 123 -7.50 -6.77 9.92
CA LEU A 123 -7.25 -7.67 11.05
C LEU A 123 -8.26 -7.46 12.18
N ALA A 124 -8.59 -6.20 12.49
CA ALA A 124 -9.61 -5.88 13.50
C ALA A 124 -11.00 -6.39 13.08
N LEU A 125 -11.33 -6.35 11.79
CA LEU A 125 -12.57 -6.93 11.26
C LEU A 125 -12.60 -8.45 11.44
N LEU A 126 -11.52 -9.15 11.04
CA LEU A 126 -11.43 -10.61 11.22
C LEU A 126 -11.65 -11.00 12.69
N LYS A 127 -11.05 -10.27 13.61
CA LYS A 127 -11.24 -10.45 15.05
C LYS A 127 -12.70 -10.20 15.49
N LYS A 128 -13.29 -9.07 15.05
CA LYS A 128 -14.69 -8.73 15.34
C LYS A 128 -15.65 -9.81 14.86
N LEU A 129 -15.37 -10.40 13.71
CA LEU A 129 -16.18 -11.46 13.09
C LEU A 129 -15.83 -12.86 13.65
N LYS A 130 -14.86 -12.99 14.56
CA LYS A 130 -14.35 -14.27 15.12
C LYS A 130 -13.79 -15.21 14.05
N LEU A 131 -13.17 -14.65 13.03
CA LEU A 131 -12.57 -15.39 11.91
C LEU A 131 -11.05 -15.56 12.07
N GLU A 132 -10.40 -14.87 13.02
CA GLU A 132 -8.93 -14.82 13.15
C GLU A 132 -8.30 -16.20 13.35
N GLU A 133 -8.96 -17.09 14.13
CA GLU A 133 -8.45 -18.44 14.40
C GLU A 133 -8.56 -19.39 13.19
N ASN A 134 -9.36 -19.02 12.19
CA ASN A 134 -9.59 -19.83 10.99
C ASN A 134 -9.19 -19.09 9.70
N THR A 135 -8.36 -18.06 9.81
CA THR A 135 -7.88 -17.28 8.66
C THR A 135 -6.36 -17.19 8.68
N ILE A 136 -5.73 -17.60 7.59
CA ILE A 136 -4.29 -17.38 7.40
C ILE A 136 -4.10 -16.06 6.69
N VAL A 137 -3.26 -15.18 7.25
CA VAL A 137 -2.91 -13.89 6.67
C VAL A 137 -1.44 -13.90 6.24
N PHE A 138 -1.19 -13.68 4.94
CA PHE A 138 0.14 -13.46 4.39
C PHE A 138 0.33 -11.98 4.11
N PHE A 139 1.43 -11.41 4.59
CA PHE A 139 1.84 -10.06 4.26
C PHE A 139 3.27 -10.07 3.73
N THR A 140 3.48 -9.54 2.53
CA THR A 140 4.78 -9.53 1.88
C THR A 140 4.94 -8.31 0.97
N GLY A 141 6.18 -7.93 0.71
CA GLY A 141 6.51 -7.02 -0.39
C GLY A 141 6.61 -7.82 -1.70
N ASP A 142 6.35 -7.15 -2.81
CA ASP A 142 6.35 -7.74 -4.15
C ASP A 142 7.75 -7.79 -4.79
N ASN A 143 8.59 -6.75 -4.59
CA ASN A 143 9.82 -6.56 -5.35
C ASN A 143 10.93 -5.79 -4.62
N GLY A 144 10.89 -5.75 -3.29
CA GLY A 144 11.91 -5.12 -2.46
C GLY A 144 11.69 -3.64 -2.18
N GLY A 145 12.37 -3.16 -1.14
CA GLY A 145 12.24 -1.78 -0.66
C GLY A 145 12.92 -0.75 -1.57
N GLN A 146 12.41 0.47 -1.52
CA GLN A 146 12.98 1.60 -2.26
C GLN A 146 14.25 2.15 -1.60
N ASP A 147 15.24 2.44 -2.43
CA ASP A 147 16.50 3.12 -2.03
C ASP A 147 16.63 4.52 -2.66
N ARG A 148 15.55 5.09 -3.20
CA ARG A 148 15.59 6.28 -4.06
C ARG A 148 15.99 7.58 -3.38
N PHE A 149 15.65 7.78 -2.13
CA PHE A 149 15.81 9.09 -1.48
C PHE A 149 17.26 9.36 -1.08
N ARG A 150 18.17 9.33 -2.08
CA ARG A 150 19.61 9.53 -1.91
C ARG A 150 19.97 11.01 -1.94
N SER A 151 20.97 11.38 -1.16
CA SER A 151 21.58 12.70 -1.19
C SER A 151 23.09 12.59 -0.98
N LYS A 152 23.84 13.70 -1.18
CA LYS A 152 25.29 13.73 -0.88
C LYS A 152 25.58 13.33 0.58
N LYS A 153 24.70 13.71 1.54
CA LYS A 153 24.83 13.36 2.96
C LYS A 153 24.33 11.96 3.29
N LYS A 154 23.45 11.40 2.45
CA LYS A 154 22.83 10.09 2.63
C LYS A 154 22.87 9.29 1.31
N PRO A 155 24.06 8.83 0.90
CA PRO A 155 24.26 8.19 -0.40
C PRO A 155 23.51 6.84 -0.53
N ARG A 156 23.08 6.25 0.59
CA ARG A 156 22.29 5.00 0.64
C ARG A 156 20.80 5.26 0.86
N GLY A 157 20.33 6.48 0.62
CA GLY A 157 18.97 6.91 0.83
C GLY A 157 18.71 7.46 2.22
N PHE A 158 17.59 8.20 2.36
CA PHE A 158 17.23 8.84 3.64
C PHE A 158 16.93 7.81 4.72
N PHE A 159 16.23 6.74 4.37
CA PHE A 159 15.86 5.67 5.30
C PHE A 159 16.97 4.62 5.50
N GLY A 160 18.11 4.80 4.83
CA GLY A 160 19.21 3.85 4.86
C GLY A 160 19.00 2.63 3.98
N PRO A 161 19.89 1.66 4.06
CA PRO A 161 19.74 0.40 3.34
C PRO A 161 18.61 -0.46 3.93
N ASN A 162 18.05 -1.32 3.10
CA ASN A 162 17.19 -2.38 3.59
C ASN A 162 17.98 -3.32 4.50
N VAL A 163 17.46 -3.60 5.68
CA VAL A 163 18.11 -4.49 6.67
C VAL A 163 17.12 -5.51 7.20
N ASN A 164 17.60 -6.70 7.46
CA ASN A 164 16.82 -7.68 8.19
C ASN A 164 16.59 -7.19 9.64
N PRO A 165 15.35 -7.05 10.11
CA PRO A 165 15.08 -6.46 11.41
C PRO A 165 15.60 -7.29 12.59
N LYS A 166 15.78 -8.61 12.40
CA LYS A 166 16.30 -9.52 13.43
C LYS A 166 17.82 -9.57 13.46
N THR A 167 18.44 -9.84 12.31
CA THR A 167 19.90 -10.05 12.21
C THR A 167 20.67 -8.75 12.04
N LYS A 168 20.00 -7.65 11.67
CA LYS A 168 20.61 -6.34 11.31
C LYS A 168 21.56 -6.42 10.11
N ILE A 169 21.54 -7.52 9.37
CA ILE A 169 22.30 -7.68 8.15
C ILE A 169 21.61 -6.89 7.04
N GLU A 170 22.38 -6.13 6.27
CA GLU A 170 21.90 -5.41 5.11
C GLU A 170 21.62 -6.37 3.96
N PHE A 171 20.46 -6.20 3.30
CA PHE A 171 20.21 -6.86 2.04
C PHE A 171 21.11 -6.29 0.95
N ARG A 172 21.57 -7.15 0.04
CA ARG A 172 22.48 -6.75 -1.04
C ARG A 172 21.82 -5.86 -2.10
N GLY A 173 20.51 -5.81 -2.14
CA GLY A 173 19.77 -5.03 -3.10
C GLY A 173 18.45 -4.52 -2.56
N GLY A 174 17.67 -3.94 -3.45
CA GLY A 174 16.33 -3.43 -3.23
C GLY A 174 15.54 -3.50 -4.52
N LYS A 175 14.45 -2.75 -4.60
CA LYS A 175 13.59 -2.72 -5.79
C LYS A 175 14.40 -2.48 -7.07
N GLY A 176 14.21 -3.38 -8.05
CA GLY A 176 14.89 -3.34 -9.34
C GLY A 176 16.30 -3.97 -9.34
N SER A 177 16.74 -4.53 -8.22
CA SER A 177 17.96 -5.33 -8.12
C SER A 177 17.67 -6.80 -8.40
N LEU A 178 18.68 -7.53 -8.87
CA LEU A 178 18.64 -9.00 -8.96
C LEU A 178 19.01 -9.69 -7.64
N TYR A 179 19.37 -8.91 -6.61
CA TYR A 179 19.75 -9.39 -5.29
C TYR A 179 18.65 -9.04 -4.27
N GLU A 180 18.64 -9.81 -3.19
CA GLU A 180 17.76 -9.57 -2.02
C GLU A 180 17.98 -8.19 -1.38
#